data_ac695eb7fc059907c6870b814999da8a
#
_entry.id   ac695eb7fc059907c6870b814999da8a
#
_cell.length_a   1.000
_cell.length_b   1.000
_cell.length_c   1.000
_cell.angle_alpha   90.00
_cell.angle_beta   90.00
_cell.angle_gamma   90.00
#
_symmetry.space_group_name_H-M   'P 1'
#
loop_
_entity.id
_entity.type
_entity.pdbx_description
1 polymer ?
#
loop_
_entity_poly.entity_id
_entity_poly.type
_entity_poly.pdbx_seq_one_letter_code
_entity_poly.pdbx_strand_id
1 'polypeptide(L)'
;MIGLQFGTKLGSNTGRGFVYLLYPVPELWTLVLPHRTQILYIADISFVMDFLNLKPGMSMIESGTGSGSFSHSIARTIAPSGHLYTFEYHQERVNAATKEFEDHGLSDYVTLQCKDVCKEGFGLENKVDAVFLDLPAPWEAVTSAKKAFKQNKIGKICTFSPCIEQISKTVAALSEQGFVDIQMFECLIRFNEIRSNPMWTIDEALEREQAVERTRKRALPRVLREELKKARRGSDSVDIEENETSDNAMGVSNKRRHIENKPKSTSMPADFDGDTHTSREGTPTSSIRNSEGELRENIEPKNILVSRLPAEQRGHTSYLLFATFTPVTIKN
;
A
#
# COMPACT_ATOMS: atom_id res chain seq x y z
N MET A 1 7.61 -30.11 -11.12
CA MET A 1 6.51 -29.67 -10.21
C MET A 1 5.14 -30.23 -10.61
N ILE A 2 5.01 -30.79 -11.82
CA ILE A 2 3.76 -31.42 -12.30
C ILE A 2 3.42 -32.63 -11.43
N GLY A 3 2.16 -32.73 -10.98
CA GLY A 3 1.65 -33.82 -10.15
C GLY A 3 1.76 -33.60 -8.62
N LEU A 4 2.33 -32.50 -8.18
CA LEU A 4 2.36 -32.13 -6.76
C LEU A 4 1.11 -31.34 -6.36
N GLN A 5 0.65 -31.55 -5.14
CA GLN A 5 -0.49 -30.81 -4.60
C GLN A 5 -0.10 -29.38 -4.19
N PHE A 6 -1.03 -28.45 -4.31
CA PHE A 6 -0.86 -27.10 -3.75
C PHE A 6 -0.70 -27.17 -2.23
N GLY A 7 0.13 -26.28 -1.67
CA GLY A 7 0.57 -26.31 -0.28
C GLY A 7 1.87 -27.09 -0.05
N THR A 8 2.36 -27.86 -1.04
CA THR A 8 3.60 -28.62 -0.92
C THR A 8 4.81 -27.71 -0.82
N LYS A 9 5.68 -28.00 0.17
CA LYS A 9 6.97 -27.35 0.33
C LYS A 9 8.01 -28.04 -0.57
N LEU A 10 8.65 -27.27 -1.43
CA LEU A 10 9.68 -27.74 -2.36
C LEU A 10 11.04 -27.21 -1.96
N GLY A 11 11.96 -28.09 -1.63
CA GLY A 11 13.37 -27.73 -1.38
C GLY A 11 14.11 -27.35 -2.66
N SER A 12 15.04 -26.41 -2.56
CA SER A 12 15.98 -26.11 -3.63
C SER A 12 16.93 -27.31 -3.86
N ASN A 13 17.30 -27.57 -5.11
CA ASN A 13 18.29 -28.56 -5.46
C ASN A 13 19.68 -28.33 -4.80
N THR A 14 19.96 -27.10 -4.42
CA THR A 14 21.19 -26.72 -3.72
C THR A 14 21.07 -26.82 -2.20
N GLY A 15 19.90 -27.18 -1.65
CA GLY A 15 19.66 -27.28 -0.21
C GLY A 15 19.58 -25.92 0.53
N ARG A 16 19.69 -24.78 -0.17
CA ARG A 16 19.80 -23.47 0.44
C ARG A 16 18.47 -22.71 0.59
N GLY A 17 17.34 -23.35 0.34
CA GLY A 17 16.04 -22.69 0.44
C GLY A 17 14.89 -23.59 0.03
N PHE A 18 13.72 -23.05 0.09
CA PHE A 18 12.50 -23.74 -0.32
C PHE A 18 11.47 -22.73 -0.84
N VAL A 19 10.46 -23.25 -1.55
CA VAL A 19 9.27 -22.51 -1.97
C VAL A 19 8.03 -23.33 -1.63
N TYR A 20 6.89 -22.66 -1.48
CA TYR A 20 5.59 -23.31 -1.41
C TYR A 20 4.89 -23.22 -2.76
N LEU A 21 4.28 -24.33 -3.18
CA LEU A 21 3.43 -24.35 -4.36
C LEU A 21 2.03 -23.83 -3.97
N LEU A 22 1.69 -22.62 -4.40
CA LEU A 22 0.40 -22.00 -4.10
C LEU A 22 -0.59 -22.21 -5.26
N TYR A 23 -1.89 -22.26 -4.92
CA TYR A 23 -2.95 -22.26 -5.92
C TYR A 23 -2.97 -20.91 -6.64
N PRO A 24 -3.05 -20.88 -8.00
CA PRO A 24 -3.10 -19.63 -8.74
C PRO A 24 -4.45 -18.93 -8.50
N VAL A 25 -4.38 -17.74 -7.90
CA VAL A 25 -5.55 -16.87 -7.64
C VAL A 25 -5.26 -15.46 -8.15
N PRO A 26 -6.29 -14.67 -8.51
CA PRO A 26 -6.10 -13.30 -9.00
C PRO A 26 -5.29 -12.40 -8.07
N GLU A 27 -5.41 -12.59 -6.76
CA GLU A 27 -4.66 -11.83 -5.76
C GLU A 27 -3.14 -12.06 -5.89
N LEU A 28 -2.73 -13.32 -6.07
CA LEU A 28 -1.33 -13.66 -6.32
C LEU A 28 -0.87 -13.22 -7.70
N TRP A 29 -1.75 -13.31 -8.70
CA TRP A 29 -1.47 -12.80 -10.04
C TRP A 29 -1.18 -11.31 -10.03
N THR A 30 -2.01 -10.51 -9.34
CA THR A 30 -1.79 -9.06 -9.17
C THR A 30 -0.41 -8.71 -8.61
N LEU A 31 0.16 -9.58 -7.75
CA LEU A 31 1.48 -9.35 -7.16
C LEU A 31 2.66 -9.72 -8.08
N VAL A 32 2.44 -10.58 -9.08
CA VAL A 32 3.53 -11.16 -9.90
C VAL A 32 3.40 -10.90 -11.39
N LEU A 33 2.28 -10.32 -11.84
CA LEU A 33 2.04 -10.06 -13.26
C LEU A 33 3.10 -9.12 -13.86
N PRO A 34 3.44 -9.28 -15.14
CA PRO A 34 4.30 -8.32 -15.83
C PRO A 34 3.58 -6.97 -15.97
N HIS A 35 4.09 -5.96 -15.30
CA HIS A 35 3.52 -4.61 -15.35
C HIS A 35 3.68 -3.99 -16.74
N ARG A 36 2.57 -3.69 -17.39
CA ARG A 36 2.49 -2.91 -18.64
C ARG A 36 1.98 -1.49 -18.39
N THR A 37 1.24 -1.34 -17.28
CA THR A 37 0.61 -0.09 -16.83
C THR A 37 0.68 0.00 -15.33
N GLN A 38 0.32 1.14 -14.76
CA GLN A 38 -0.11 1.20 -13.35
C GLN A 38 -1.31 0.28 -13.19
N ILE A 39 -1.33 -0.48 -12.11
CA ILE A 39 -2.41 -1.45 -11.82
C ILE A 39 -3.18 -1.07 -10.56
N LEU A 40 -4.40 -1.59 -10.44
CA LEU A 40 -5.10 -1.63 -9.17
C LEU A 40 -4.54 -2.76 -8.31
N TYR A 41 -4.39 -2.50 -7.01
CA TYR A 41 -4.01 -3.50 -6.02
C TYR A 41 -5.23 -4.03 -5.29
N ILE A 42 -5.03 -5.10 -4.54
CA ILE A 42 -6.11 -5.90 -3.95
C ILE A 42 -7.07 -5.09 -3.08
N ALA A 43 -6.60 -4.06 -2.39
CA ALA A 43 -7.45 -3.20 -1.55
C ALA A 43 -8.47 -2.43 -2.40
N ASP A 44 -8.01 -1.77 -3.47
CA ASP A 44 -8.89 -1.05 -4.41
C ASP A 44 -9.81 -2.03 -5.15
N ILE A 45 -9.24 -3.14 -5.63
CA ILE A 45 -10.00 -4.18 -6.34
C ILE A 45 -11.16 -4.69 -5.48
N SER A 46 -10.90 -5.07 -4.23
CA SER A 46 -11.93 -5.62 -3.34
C SER A 46 -13.01 -4.58 -3.02
N PHE A 47 -12.59 -3.32 -2.77
CA PHE A 47 -13.51 -2.23 -2.50
C PHE A 47 -14.42 -1.92 -3.70
N VAL A 48 -13.84 -1.86 -4.92
CA VAL A 48 -14.60 -1.63 -6.16
C VAL A 48 -15.59 -2.77 -6.41
N MET A 49 -15.16 -4.02 -6.24
CA MET A 49 -16.02 -5.20 -6.46
C MET A 49 -17.20 -5.26 -5.49
N ASP A 50 -16.96 -4.92 -4.21
CA ASP A 50 -18.02 -4.87 -3.19
C ASP A 50 -19.01 -3.76 -3.48
N PHE A 51 -18.52 -2.55 -3.76
CA PHE A 51 -19.38 -1.39 -4.06
C PHE A 51 -20.20 -1.57 -5.34
N LEU A 52 -19.62 -2.16 -6.38
CA LEU A 52 -20.35 -2.56 -7.60
C LEU A 52 -21.29 -3.74 -7.35
N ASN A 53 -21.19 -4.41 -6.18
CA ASN A 53 -21.97 -5.58 -5.80
C ASN A 53 -21.89 -6.71 -6.83
N LEU A 54 -20.67 -7.00 -7.29
CA LEU A 54 -20.42 -8.02 -8.32
C LEU A 54 -20.79 -9.40 -7.81
N LYS A 55 -21.51 -10.15 -8.64
CA LYS A 55 -22.01 -11.49 -8.33
C LYS A 55 -21.89 -12.43 -9.53
N PRO A 56 -21.85 -13.74 -9.31
CA PRO A 56 -21.89 -14.71 -10.39
C PRO A 56 -23.09 -14.47 -11.33
N GLY A 57 -22.83 -14.54 -12.62
CA GLY A 57 -23.83 -14.32 -13.68
C GLY A 57 -24.05 -12.87 -14.09
N MET A 58 -23.36 -11.90 -13.47
CA MET A 58 -23.40 -10.50 -13.93
C MET A 58 -22.56 -10.31 -15.18
N SER A 59 -22.97 -9.35 -16.01
CA SER A 59 -22.17 -8.85 -17.13
C SER A 59 -21.60 -7.48 -16.78
N MET A 60 -20.34 -7.26 -17.10
CA MET A 60 -19.63 -6.02 -16.74
C MET A 60 -18.82 -5.47 -17.89
N ILE A 61 -18.72 -4.14 -17.96
CA ILE A 61 -17.72 -3.44 -18.76
C ILE A 61 -16.55 -3.02 -17.87
N GLU A 62 -15.34 -3.29 -18.35
CA GLU A 62 -14.09 -2.69 -17.88
C GLU A 62 -13.49 -1.89 -19.03
N SER A 63 -13.05 -0.67 -18.78
CA SER A 63 -12.27 0.10 -19.76
C SER A 63 -10.98 0.58 -19.15
N GLY A 64 -9.88 0.26 -19.85
CA GLY A 64 -8.52 0.31 -19.33
C GLY A 64 -8.10 -1.08 -18.86
N THR A 65 -8.06 -2.09 -19.76
CA THR A 65 -7.62 -3.45 -19.44
C THR A 65 -6.20 -3.47 -18.84
N GLY A 66 -5.31 -2.64 -19.39
CA GLY A 66 -3.95 -2.45 -18.91
C GLY A 66 -3.17 -3.76 -18.79
N SER A 67 -2.75 -4.09 -17.58
CA SER A 67 -2.04 -5.34 -17.27
C SER A 67 -2.97 -6.51 -16.91
N GLY A 68 -4.30 -6.30 -16.93
CA GLY A 68 -5.27 -7.36 -16.67
C GLY A 68 -5.42 -7.77 -15.20
N SER A 69 -4.87 -7.00 -14.26
CA SER A 69 -4.99 -7.29 -12.83
C SER A 69 -6.44 -7.36 -12.37
N PHE A 70 -7.21 -6.33 -12.66
CA PHE A 70 -8.61 -6.25 -12.27
C PHE A 70 -9.48 -7.22 -13.08
N SER A 71 -9.22 -7.38 -14.37
CA SER A 71 -9.93 -8.32 -15.26
C SER A 71 -9.97 -9.73 -14.71
N HIS A 72 -8.87 -10.26 -14.14
CA HIS A 72 -8.81 -11.58 -13.54
C HIS A 72 -9.73 -11.72 -12.32
N SER A 73 -9.74 -10.69 -11.46
CA SER A 73 -10.60 -10.65 -10.28
C SER A 73 -12.07 -10.59 -10.64
N ILE A 74 -12.42 -9.77 -11.65
CA ILE A 74 -13.79 -9.69 -12.18
C ILE A 74 -14.20 -11.03 -12.76
N ALA A 75 -13.41 -11.61 -13.68
CA ALA A 75 -13.72 -12.85 -14.35
C ALA A 75 -14.02 -13.99 -13.35
N ARG A 76 -13.18 -14.15 -12.32
CA ARG A 76 -13.42 -15.12 -11.25
C ARG A 76 -14.74 -14.88 -10.53
N THR A 77 -15.09 -13.62 -10.25
CA THR A 77 -16.26 -13.27 -9.44
C THR A 77 -17.56 -13.44 -10.18
N ILE A 78 -17.58 -13.12 -11.48
CA ILE A 78 -18.80 -13.25 -12.30
C ILE A 78 -19.02 -14.64 -12.88
N ALA A 79 -18.00 -15.50 -12.87
CA ALA A 79 -18.11 -16.89 -13.35
C ALA A 79 -19.17 -17.67 -12.53
N PRO A 80 -19.76 -18.79 -13.08
CA PRO A 80 -19.48 -19.35 -14.41
C PRO A 80 -20.34 -18.76 -15.53
N SER A 81 -21.38 -17.99 -15.24
CA SER A 81 -22.39 -17.55 -16.22
C SER A 81 -22.34 -16.05 -16.56
N GLY A 82 -21.44 -15.31 -15.92
CA GLY A 82 -21.22 -13.89 -16.19
C GLY A 82 -20.27 -13.65 -17.35
N HIS A 83 -20.18 -12.39 -17.80
CA HIS A 83 -19.30 -12.02 -18.91
C HIS A 83 -18.68 -10.64 -18.72
N LEU A 84 -17.36 -10.54 -18.94
CA LEU A 84 -16.59 -9.31 -18.91
C LEU A 84 -16.33 -8.81 -20.35
N TYR A 85 -16.77 -7.61 -20.65
CA TYR A 85 -16.40 -6.86 -21.83
C TYR A 85 -15.31 -5.87 -21.45
N THR A 86 -14.06 -6.11 -21.87
CA THR A 86 -12.94 -5.23 -21.51
C THR A 86 -12.39 -4.54 -22.75
N PHE A 87 -11.97 -3.29 -22.58
CA PHE A 87 -11.54 -2.42 -23.67
C PHE A 87 -10.18 -1.81 -23.37
N GLU A 88 -9.28 -1.85 -24.34
CA GLU A 88 -7.95 -1.28 -24.26
C GLU A 88 -7.68 -0.47 -25.55
N TYR A 89 -7.06 0.70 -25.36
CA TYR A 89 -6.74 1.60 -26.47
C TYR A 89 -5.53 1.12 -27.29
N HIS A 90 -4.53 0.53 -26.64
CA HIS A 90 -3.26 0.16 -27.26
C HIS A 90 -3.26 -1.29 -27.77
N GLN A 91 -3.09 -1.48 -29.06
CA GLN A 91 -3.11 -2.79 -29.71
C GLN A 91 -2.06 -3.77 -29.14
N GLU A 92 -0.86 -3.29 -28.78
CA GLU A 92 0.17 -4.15 -28.18
C GLU A 92 -0.26 -4.73 -26.82
N ARG A 93 -0.95 -3.92 -26.01
CA ARG A 93 -1.49 -4.38 -24.73
C ARG A 93 -2.64 -5.36 -24.93
N VAL A 94 -3.49 -5.12 -25.92
CA VAL A 94 -4.56 -6.07 -26.31
C VAL A 94 -3.95 -7.41 -26.66
N ASN A 95 -2.94 -7.46 -27.52
CA ASN A 95 -2.30 -8.71 -27.95
C ASN A 95 -1.71 -9.49 -26.76
N ALA A 96 -1.04 -8.78 -25.85
CA ALA A 96 -0.46 -9.38 -24.65
C ALA A 96 -1.54 -9.91 -23.69
N ALA A 97 -2.59 -9.12 -23.42
CA ALA A 97 -3.67 -9.50 -22.51
C ALA A 97 -4.51 -10.65 -23.09
N THR A 98 -4.77 -10.67 -24.41
CA THR A 98 -5.46 -11.78 -25.09
C THR A 98 -4.76 -13.09 -24.83
N LYS A 99 -3.43 -13.12 -25.05
CA LYS A 99 -2.64 -14.32 -24.83
C LYS A 99 -2.69 -14.77 -23.35
N GLU A 100 -2.59 -13.83 -22.41
CA GLU A 100 -2.68 -14.15 -20.99
C GLU A 100 -4.07 -14.71 -20.62
N PHE A 101 -5.14 -14.13 -21.14
CA PHE A 101 -6.50 -14.66 -20.90
C PHE A 101 -6.72 -16.06 -21.48
N GLU A 102 -6.13 -16.35 -22.65
CA GLU A 102 -6.13 -17.70 -23.24
C GLU A 102 -5.32 -18.67 -22.36
N ASP A 103 -4.09 -18.31 -22.00
CA ASP A 103 -3.21 -19.15 -21.18
C ASP A 103 -3.80 -19.44 -19.78
N HIS A 104 -4.63 -18.52 -19.27
CA HIS A 104 -5.29 -18.65 -17.96
C HIS A 104 -6.72 -19.23 -18.05
N GLY A 105 -7.20 -19.59 -19.24
CA GLY A 105 -8.53 -20.20 -19.43
C GLY A 105 -9.69 -19.24 -19.17
N LEU A 106 -9.52 -17.95 -19.43
CA LEU A 106 -10.54 -16.91 -19.24
C LEU A 106 -11.30 -16.55 -20.50
N SER A 107 -10.96 -17.10 -21.66
CA SER A 107 -11.53 -16.75 -22.97
C SER A 107 -13.04 -16.89 -23.04
N ASP A 108 -13.64 -17.83 -22.30
CA ASP A 108 -15.08 -18.03 -22.26
C ASP A 108 -15.82 -16.93 -21.47
N TYR A 109 -15.14 -16.24 -20.60
CA TYR A 109 -15.70 -15.23 -19.69
C TYR A 109 -15.35 -13.79 -20.07
N VAL A 110 -14.36 -13.59 -20.96
CA VAL A 110 -13.79 -12.27 -21.27
C VAL A 110 -13.82 -12.03 -22.77
N THR A 111 -14.37 -10.90 -23.18
CA THR A 111 -14.24 -10.35 -24.53
C THR A 111 -13.39 -9.09 -24.48
N LEU A 112 -12.18 -9.14 -25.01
CA LEU A 112 -11.27 -8.00 -25.10
C LEU A 112 -11.35 -7.38 -26.50
N GLN A 113 -11.45 -6.04 -26.54
CA GLN A 113 -11.46 -5.27 -27.78
C GLN A 113 -10.47 -4.12 -27.76
N CYS A 114 -9.76 -3.91 -28.88
CA CYS A 114 -8.97 -2.70 -29.09
C CYS A 114 -9.88 -1.57 -29.54
N LYS A 115 -10.08 -0.54 -28.69
CA LYS A 115 -11.04 0.51 -29.00
C LYS A 115 -10.83 1.79 -28.20
N ASP A 116 -10.97 2.95 -28.85
CA ASP A 116 -11.09 4.25 -28.18
C ASP A 116 -12.55 4.46 -27.75
N VAL A 117 -12.87 4.05 -26.53
CA VAL A 117 -14.26 4.09 -26.04
C VAL A 117 -14.77 5.53 -25.80
N CYS A 118 -13.87 6.48 -25.61
CA CYS A 118 -14.24 7.89 -25.48
C CYS A 118 -14.82 8.46 -26.78
N LYS A 119 -14.28 8.04 -27.94
CA LYS A 119 -14.74 8.48 -29.25
C LYS A 119 -15.83 7.58 -29.83
N GLU A 120 -15.63 6.28 -29.74
CA GLU A 120 -16.44 5.28 -30.45
C GLU A 120 -17.54 4.66 -29.57
N GLY A 121 -17.48 4.91 -28.27
CA GLY A 121 -18.35 4.25 -27.29
C GLY A 121 -18.11 2.75 -27.18
N PHE A 122 -18.87 2.07 -26.33
CA PHE A 122 -18.70 0.63 -26.09
C PHE A 122 -19.33 -0.25 -27.18
N GLY A 123 -20.28 0.26 -27.96
CA GLY A 123 -21.01 -0.55 -28.94
C GLY A 123 -21.90 -1.62 -28.30
N LEU A 124 -22.23 -1.45 -27.02
CA LEU A 124 -23.08 -2.35 -26.27
C LEU A 124 -24.34 -1.61 -25.83
N GLU A 125 -25.49 -2.25 -25.92
CA GLU A 125 -26.77 -1.71 -25.48
C GLU A 125 -27.53 -2.73 -24.63
N ASN A 126 -28.09 -2.28 -23.50
CA ASN A 126 -28.93 -3.06 -22.59
C ASN A 126 -28.31 -4.43 -22.18
N LYS A 127 -27.01 -4.47 -21.88
CA LYS A 127 -26.26 -5.72 -21.78
C LYS A 127 -25.57 -5.94 -20.43
N VAL A 128 -25.19 -4.85 -19.74
CA VAL A 128 -24.34 -4.96 -18.56
C VAL A 128 -25.04 -4.53 -17.27
N ASP A 129 -24.57 -5.07 -16.17
CA ASP A 129 -25.04 -4.78 -14.81
C ASP A 129 -24.11 -3.78 -14.09
N ALA A 130 -22.82 -3.75 -14.47
CA ALA A 130 -21.82 -2.86 -13.87
C ALA A 130 -20.84 -2.33 -14.93
N VAL A 131 -20.23 -1.16 -14.62
CA VAL A 131 -19.22 -0.52 -15.47
C VAL A 131 -18.08 -0.03 -14.59
N PHE A 132 -16.85 -0.26 -15.04
CA PHE A 132 -15.64 0.30 -14.44
C PHE A 132 -14.82 1.05 -15.50
N LEU A 133 -14.43 2.29 -15.19
CA LEU A 133 -13.69 3.16 -16.11
C LEU A 133 -12.36 3.60 -15.47
N ASP A 134 -11.26 3.09 -16.00
CA ASP A 134 -9.90 3.55 -15.72
C ASP A 134 -9.35 4.23 -16.99
N LEU A 135 -9.76 5.47 -17.18
CA LEU A 135 -9.53 6.25 -18.39
C LEU A 135 -8.98 7.63 -18.05
N PRO A 136 -8.20 8.26 -18.94
CA PRO A 136 -7.76 9.65 -18.77
C PRO A 136 -8.93 10.65 -18.72
N ALA A 137 -10.03 10.35 -19.42
CA ALA A 137 -11.23 11.18 -19.52
C ALA A 137 -12.52 10.37 -19.34
N PRO A 138 -12.77 9.82 -18.12
CA PRO A 138 -13.91 8.92 -17.90
C PRO A 138 -15.27 9.58 -18.17
N TRP A 139 -15.39 10.90 -18.02
CA TRP A 139 -16.61 11.67 -18.31
C TRP A 139 -17.07 11.54 -19.76
N GLU A 140 -16.17 11.34 -20.71
CA GLU A 140 -16.50 11.18 -22.14
C GLU A 140 -17.18 9.85 -22.43
N ALA A 141 -16.91 8.82 -21.62
CA ALA A 141 -17.47 7.48 -21.78
C ALA A 141 -18.82 7.29 -21.04
N VAL A 142 -19.25 8.22 -20.16
CA VAL A 142 -20.46 8.10 -19.33
C VAL A 142 -21.73 7.86 -20.18
N THR A 143 -21.88 8.62 -21.26
CA THR A 143 -23.07 8.50 -22.12
C THR A 143 -23.16 7.13 -22.79
N SER A 144 -22.06 6.56 -23.24
CA SER A 144 -22.02 5.23 -23.84
C SER A 144 -22.17 4.12 -22.78
N ALA A 145 -21.65 4.34 -21.58
CA ALA A 145 -21.86 3.46 -20.43
C ALA A 145 -23.35 3.37 -20.07
N LYS A 146 -24.05 4.51 -20.02
CA LYS A 146 -25.49 4.55 -19.75
C LYS A 146 -26.30 3.71 -20.74
N LYS A 147 -25.97 3.74 -22.04
CA LYS A 147 -26.64 2.90 -23.07
C LYS A 147 -26.39 1.42 -22.86
N ALA A 148 -25.22 1.07 -22.35
CA ALA A 148 -24.82 -0.31 -22.14
C ALA A 148 -25.55 -0.98 -20.95
N PHE A 149 -26.01 -0.23 -19.96
CA PHE A 149 -26.73 -0.76 -18.80
C PHE A 149 -28.05 -1.43 -19.18
N LYS A 150 -28.35 -2.52 -18.51
CA LYS A 150 -29.66 -3.20 -18.59
C LYS A 150 -30.77 -2.27 -18.11
N GLN A 151 -31.76 -2.01 -18.98
CA GLN A 151 -32.84 -1.07 -18.71
C GLN A 151 -33.92 -1.60 -17.75
N ASN A 152 -33.81 -2.83 -17.31
CA ASN A 152 -34.73 -3.48 -16.37
C ASN A 152 -34.14 -3.70 -14.98
N LYS A 153 -32.92 -3.23 -14.73
CA LYS A 153 -32.20 -3.42 -13.47
C LYS A 153 -31.46 -2.15 -13.08
N ILE A 154 -31.23 -2.01 -11.78
CA ILE A 154 -30.30 -1.03 -11.24
C ILE A 154 -28.89 -1.44 -11.64
N GLY A 155 -28.13 -0.53 -12.20
CA GLY A 155 -26.73 -0.70 -12.55
C GLY A 155 -25.81 0.18 -11.70
N LYS A 156 -24.55 -0.18 -11.62
CA LYS A 156 -23.55 0.62 -10.89
C LYS A 156 -22.35 0.90 -11.77
N ILE A 157 -21.83 2.14 -11.65
CA ILE A 157 -20.60 2.58 -12.30
C ILE A 157 -19.58 2.97 -11.27
N CYS A 158 -18.30 2.63 -11.52
CA CYS A 158 -17.15 3.15 -10.80
C CYS A 158 -16.17 3.77 -11.79
N THR A 159 -15.59 4.91 -11.44
CA THR A 159 -14.47 5.49 -12.19
C THR A 159 -13.27 5.65 -11.28
N PHE A 160 -12.09 5.35 -11.83
CA PHE A 160 -10.80 5.52 -11.18
C PHE A 160 -10.13 6.78 -11.75
N SER A 161 -9.73 7.71 -10.90
CA SER A 161 -9.13 8.97 -11.34
C SER A 161 -8.04 9.44 -10.38
N PRO A 162 -6.82 9.75 -10.85
CA PRO A 162 -5.75 10.24 -10.00
C PRO A 162 -5.93 11.69 -9.53
N CYS A 163 -6.76 12.49 -10.22
CA CYS A 163 -6.89 13.92 -9.98
C CYS A 163 -8.32 14.33 -9.63
N ILE A 164 -8.48 15.25 -8.69
CA ILE A 164 -9.79 15.74 -8.24
C ILE A 164 -10.52 16.49 -9.35
N GLU A 165 -9.81 17.12 -10.28
CA GLU A 165 -10.37 17.81 -11.45
C GLU A 165 -11.08 16.84 -12.40
N GLN A 166 -10.56 15.62 -12.55
CA GLN A 166 -11.20 14.55 -13.32
C GLN A 166 -12.50 14.12 -12.63
N ILE A 167 -12.46 13.97 -11.31
CA ILE A 167 -13.65 13.65 -10.51
C ILE A 167 -14.73 14.71 -10.70
N SER A 168 -14.40 15.99 -10.60
CA SER A 168 -15.36 17.09 -10.78
C SER A 168 -16.06 17.03 -12.13
N LYS A 169 -15.32 16.79 -13.22
CA LYS A 169 -15.89 16.63 -14.56
C LYS A 169 -16.76 15.38 -14.67
N THR A 170 -16.33 14.30 -14.06
CA THR A 170 -17.07 13.03 -14.10
C THR A 170 -18.37 13.12 -13.29
N VAL A 171 -18.36 13.78 -12.13
CA VAL A 171 -19.59 14.07 -11.34
C VAL A 171 -20.58 14.86 -12.18
N ALA A 172 -20.13 15.91 -12.87
CA ALA A 172 -20.98 16.71 -13.73
C ALA A 172 -21.63 15.85 -14.84
N ALA A 173 -20.81 15.04 -15.55
CA ALA A 173 -21.31 14.16 -16.61
C ALA A 173 -22.28 13.09 -16.09
N LEU A 174 -21.99 12.48 -14.93
CA LEU A 174 -22.90 11.49 -14.31
C LEU A 174 -24.23 12.13 -13.92
N SER A 175 -24.20 13.33 -13.31
CA SER A 175 -25.41 14.07 -12.92
C SER A 175 -26.24 14.45 -14.13
N GLU A 176 -25.61 14.95 -15.19
CA GLU A 176 -26.29 15.31 -16.46
C GLU A 176 -26.96 14.08 -17.10
N GLN A 177 -26.30 12.93 -17.02
CA GLN A 177 -26.87 11.67 -17.53
C GLN A 177 -27.91 11.05 -16.58
N GLY A 178 -28.19 11.65 -15.43
CA GLY A 178 -29.22 11.21 -14.49
C GLY A 178 -28.83 10.03 -13.63
N PHE A 179 -27.53 9.80 -13.40
CA PHE A 179 -27.06 8.90 -12.37
C PHE A 179 -27.32 9.50 -11.00
N VAL A 180 -27.59 8.65 -10.01
CA VAL A 180 -27.88 9.03 -8.63
C VAL A 180 -26.89 8.42 -7.66
N ASP A 181 -26.95 8.79 -6.39
CA ASP A 181 -26.12 8.23 -5.32
C ASP A 181 -24.62 8.31 -5.67
N ILE A 182 -24.18 9.51 -6.09
CA ILE A 182 -22.80 9.75 -6.49
C ILE A 182 -21.94 9.90 -5.23
N GLN A 183 -20.96 9.00 -5.04
CA GLN A 183 -20.10 8.96 -3.86
C GLN A 183 -18.64 8.82 -4.29
N MET A 184 -17.75 9.55 -3.63
CA MET A 184 -16.31 9.48 -3.86
C MET A 184 -15.60 8.92 -2.62
N PHE A 185 -14.62 8.05 -2.87
CA PHE A 185 -13.80 7.43 -1.82
C PHE A 185 -12.32 7.49 -2.18
N GLU A 186 -11.52 7.48 -1.14
CA GLU A 186 -10.08 7.22 -1.18
C GLU A 186 -9.81 5.92 -0.41
N CYS A 187 -9.06 5.00 -1.02
CA CYS A 187 -8.68 3.76 -0.37
C CYS A 187 -7.29 3.94 0.28
N LEU A 188 -7.27 4.07 1.61
CA LEU A 188 -6.04 4.24 2.38
C LEU A 188 -5.71 2.99 3.17
N ILE A 189 -4.55 2.37 2.86
CA ILE A 189 -4.07 1.21 3.59
C ILE A 189 -3.17 1.66 4.72
N ARG A 190 -3.55 1.33 5.96
CA ARG A 190 -2.75 1.57 7.15
C ARG A 190 -2.12 0.25 7.62
N PHE A 191 -0.81 0.17 7.51
CA PHE A 191 -0.07 -0.96 8.02
C PHE A 191 0.30 -0.75 9.48
N ASN A 192 0.12 -1.79 10.30
CA ASN A 192 0.67 -1.83 11.64
C ASN A 192 1.88 -2.77 11.63
N GLU A 193 3.04 -2.24 11.97
CA GLU A 193 4.24 -3.04 12.14
C GLU A 193 4.26 -3.65 13.54
N ILE A 194 4.28 -4.98 13.60
CA ILE A 194 4.42 -5.71 14.85
C ILE A 194 5.90 -5.96 15.08
N ARG A 195 6.42 -5.43 16.19
CA ARG A 195 7.80 -5.64 16.61
C ARG A 195 7.85 -6.34 17.96
N SER A 196 8.82 -7.23 18.11
CA SER A 196 9.19 -7.81 19.38
C SER A 196 10.27 -6.93 20.01
N ASN A 197 9.93 -6.23 21.07
CA ASN A 197 10.87 -5.40 21.80
C ASN A 197 11.26 -6.10 23.12
N PRO A 198 12.57 -6.17 23.43
CA PRO A 198 13.01 -6.66 24.72
C PRO A 198 12.56 -5.70 25.82
N MET A 199 11.94 -6.24 26.87
CA MET A 199 11.58 -5.49 28.06
C MET A 199 12.73 -5.63 29.08
N TRP A 200 13.41 -4.54 29.31
CA TRP A 200 14.51 -4.45 30.27
C TRP A 200 13.99 -3.99 31.62
N THR A 201 14.58 -4.45 32.69
CA THR A 201 14.40 -3.82 34.00
C THR A 201 15.01 -2.41 33.99
N ILE A 202 14.62 -1.56 34.93
CA ILE A 202 15.13 -0.20 35.03
C ILE A 202 16.67 -0.21 35.17
N ASP A 203 17.22 -1.11 35.97
CA ASP A 203 18.65 -1.22 36.20
C ASP A 203 19.39 -1.66 34.94
N GLU A 204 18.88 -2.65 34.21
CA GLU A 204 19.44 -3.09 32.93
C GLU A 204 19.38 -2.00 31.85
N ALA A 205 18.30 -1.22 31.83
CA ALA A 205 18.15 -0.10 30.91
C ALA A 205 19.21 1.01 31.21
N LEU A 206 19.40 1.33 32.49
CA LEU A 206 20.42 2.31 32.92
C LEU A 206 21.85 1.83 32.63
N GLU A 207 22.16 0.56 32.89
CA GLU A 207 23.48 -0.01 32.55
C GLU A 207 23.77 0.07 31.04
N ARG A 208 22.78 -0.22 30.20
CA ARG A 208 22.90 -0.14 28.75
C ARG A 208 23.10 1.29 28.27
N GLU A 209 22.35 2.25 28.81
CA GLU A 209 22.51 3.66 28.48
C GLU A 209 23.93 4.13 28.83
N GLN A 210 24.42 3.78 30.03
CA GLN A 210 25.79 4.07 30.43
C GLN A 210 26.84 3.41 29.52
N ALA A 211 26.61 2.16 29.08
CA ALA A 211 27.49 1.46 28.16
C ALA A 211 27.54 2.12 26.78
N VAL A 212 26.39 2.54 26.25
CA VAL A 212 26.31 3.28 24.99
C VAL A 212 27.03 4.62 25.11
N GLU A 213 26.82 5.34 26.21
CA GLU A 213 27.48 6.62 26.48
C GLU A 213 29.01 6.47 26.58
N ARG A 214 29.50 5.42 27.27
CA ARG A 214 30.93 5.06 27.32
C ARG A 214 31.51 4.79 25.93
N THR A 215 30.77 4.04 25.09
CA THR A 215 31.19 3.74 23.72
C THR A 215 31.22 5.01 22.87
N ARG A 216 30.19 5.85 22.97
CA ARG A 216 30.12 7.13 22.28
C ARG A 216 31.26 8.05 22.66
N LYS A 217 31.60 8.14 23.94
CA LYS A 217 32.77 8.91 24.43
C LYS A 217 34.10 8.36 23.93
N ARG A 218 34.22 7.01 23.78
CA ARG A 218 35.42 6.37 23.22
C ARG A 218 35.57 6.61 21.72
N ALA A 219 34.46 6.77 20.98
CA ALA A 219 34.47 7.02 19.53
C ALA A 219 34.78 8.49 19.19
N LEU A 220 34.72 9.43 20.14
CA LEU A 220 35.08 10.85 19.93
C LEU A 220 36.55 10.99 19.60
N PRO A 221 36.93 11.92 18.66
CA PRO A 221 38.33 12.26 18.40
C PRO A 221 39.04 12.70 19.68
N ARG A 222 40.36 12.40 19.76
CA ARG A 222 41.17 12.63 20.96
C ARG A 222 41.13 14.09 21.44
N VAL A 223 41.14 15.03 20.50
CA VAL A 223 41.04 16.47 20.77
C VAL A 223 39.73 16.83 21.50
N LEU A 224 38.63 16.36 21.00
CA LEU A 224 37.29 16.62 21.57
C LEU A 224 37.14 15.99 22.97
N ARG A 225 37.77 14.83 23.21
CA ARG A 225 37.77 14.17 24.52
C ARG A 225 38.56 14.99 25.56
N GLU A 226 39.64 15.64 25.15
CA GLU A 226 40.45 16.48 26.04
C GLU A 226 39.75 17.80 26.37
N GLU A 227 39.06 18.39 25.40
CA GLU A 227 38.22 19.58 25.63
C GLU A 227 37.07 19.30 26.60
N LEU A 228 36.37 18.19 26.45
CA LEU A 228 35.31 17.75 27.37
C LEU A 228 35.84 17.49 28.79
N LYS A 229 37.07 16.97 28.93
CA LYS A 229 37.71 16.79 30.24
C LYS A 229 38.09 18.13 30.87
N LYS A 230 38.55 19.12 30.10
CA LYS A 230 38.84 20.45 30.57
C LYS A 230 37.61 21.21 31.01
N ALA A 231 36.53 21.12 30.26
CA ALA A 231 35.22 21.71 30.58
C ALA A 231 34.65 21.19 31.91
N ARG A 232 34.78 19.89 32.19
CA ARG A 232 34.34 19.29 33.46
C ARG A 232 35.18 19.69 34.65
N ARG A 233 36.48 19.89 34.47
CA ARG A 233 37.38 20.36 35.55
C ARG A 233 37.20 21.84 35.91
N GLY A 234 36.59 22.61 34.99
CA GLY A 234 36.25 24.01 35.21
C GLY A 234 34.93 24.27 35.94
N SER A 235 34.05 23.24 35.99
CA SER A 235 32.75 23.36 36.66
C SER A 235 32.76 22.95 38.15
N ASP A 236 33.82 22.28 38.63
CA ASP A 236 33.92 21.82 40.01
C ASP A 236 34.58 22.88 40.97
N SER A 237 34.75 24.12 40.52
CA SER A 237 35.39 25.21 41.29
C SER A 237 34.52 26.48 41.39
N VAL A 238 33.20 26.33 41.43
CA VAL A 238 32.32 27.45 41.80
C VAL A 238 31.67 27.11 43.13
N ASP A 239 32.32 27.67 44.20
CA ASP A 239 31.73 27.68 45.52
C ASP A 239 30.45 28.50 45.53
N ILE A 240 29.42 27.93 46.13
CA ILE A 240 28.08 28.52 46.27
C ILE A 240 28.22 29.57 47.41
N GLU A 241 28.29 30.86 47.06
CA GLU A 241 27.91 31.91 47.99
C GLU A 241 26.42 32.18 47.85
N GLU A 242 25.68 31.81 48.89
CA GLU A 242 24.30 32.22 49.11
C GLU A 242 24.23 33.74 49.28
N ASN A 243 23.49 34.39 48.38
CA ASN A 243 22.99 35.74 48.65
C ASN A 243 21.52 35.83 48.18
N GLU A 244 20.64 35.84 49.15
CA GLU A 244 19.27 36.31 49.02
C GLU A 244 19.26 37.79 48.60
N THR A 245 18.47 38.15 47.60
CA THR A 245 17.46 39.23 47.68
C THR A 245 16.78 39.52 46.34
N SER A 246 15.46 39.50 46.40
CA SER A 246 14.45 40.40 45.81
C SER A 246 14.36 40.61 44.30
N ASP A 247 13.18 40.22 43.82
CA ASP A 247 12.25 40.85 42.87
C ASP A 247 12.78 41.87 41.83
N ASN A 248 12.62 41.61 40.56
CA ASN A 248 11.64 42.30 39.69
C ASN A 248 11.69 41.87 38.22
N ALA A 249 10.52 41.79 37.72
CA ALA A 249 9.96 41.66 36.39
C ALA A 249 10.70 42.14 35.14
N MET A 250 10.25 41.54 34.05
CA MET A 250 10.13 41.99 32.65
C MET A 250 11.29 41.75 31.68
N GLY A 251 10.90 41.09 30.57
CA GLY A 251 11.50 41.30 29.26
C GLY A 251 11.75 40.08 28.40
N VAL A 252 10.70 39.56 27.80
CA VAL A 252 10.75 38.51 26.74
C VAL A 252 11.34 39.13 25.47
N SER A 253 12.38 38.56 24.93
CA SER A 253 12.78 38.76 23.54
C SER A 253 13.25 37.46 22.91
N ASN A 254 12.33 36.81 22.19
CA ASN A 254 12.56 35.65 21.36
C ASN A 254 13.19 36.06 20.02
N LYS A 255 14.49 35.82 19.82
CA LYS A 255 15.09 35.83 18.48
C LYS A 255 15.13 34.38 17.92
N ARG A 256 14.16 34.05 17.11
CA ARG A 256 14.18 32.86 16.23
C ARG A 256 15.19 33.12 15.10
N ARG A 257 16.22 32.29 14.99
CA ARG A 257 17.04 32.20 13.77
C ARG A 257 16.37 31.17 12.83
N HIS A 258 15.94 31.67 11.70
CA HIS A 258 15.55 30.83 10.53
C HIS A 258 16.81 30.17 9.98
N ILE A 259 16.77 28.83 9.90
CA ILE A 259 17.69 28.05 9.06
C ILE A 259 16.83 27.51 7.92
N GLU A 260 17.03 28.07 6.73
CA GLU A 260 16.49 27.54 5.48
C GLU A 260 17.28 26.28 5.10
N ASN A 261 16.64 25.13 5.15
CA ASN A 261 17.12 23.92 4.49
C ASN A 261 16.24 23.64 3.26
N LYS A 262 16.81 23.90 2.08
CA LYS A 262 16.25 23.42 0.80
C LYS A 262 16.43 21.90 0.69
N PRO A 263 15.39 21.12 0.37
CA PRO A 263 15.57 19.71 0.05
C PRO A 263 16.06 19.53 -1.38
N LYS A 264 17.19 18.85 -1.55
CA LYS A 264 17.61 18.28 -2.83
C LYS A 264 16.79 17.04 -3.10
N SER A 265 16.05 17.06 -4.23
CA SER A 265 15.39 15.91 -4.79
C SER A 265 16.43 14.91 -5.30
N THR A 266 16.51 13.76 -4.68
CA THR A 266 17.13 12.55 -5.25
C THR A 266 16.07 11.48 -5.36
N SER A 267 15.74 11.14 -6.60
CA SER A 267 14.95 9.98 -6.98
C SER A 267 15.68 8.70 -6.55
N MET A 268 15.04 7.87 -5.73
CA MET A 268 15.51 6.52 -5.44
C MET A 268 14.68 5.49 -6.21
N PRO A 269 15.32 4.42 -6.71
CA PRO A 269 14.62 3.32 -7.36
C PRO A 269 13.88 2.45 -6.31
N ALA A 270 12.77 1.90 -6.75
CA ALA A 270 11.95 0.98 -5.96
C ALA A 270 12.59 -0.42 -5.99
N ASP A 271 13.47 -0.71 -5.05
CA ASP A 271 13.90 -2.07 -4.77
C ASP A 271 13.11 -2.59 -3.57
N PHE A 272 12.29 -3.59 -3.86
CA PHE A 272 11.52 -4.33 -2.88
C PHE A 272 12.41 -5.46 -2.36
N ASP A 273 13.28 -5.16 -1.40
CA ASP A 273 14.00 -6.18 -0.66
C ASP A 273 13.08 -6.78 0.40
N GLY A 274 12.59 -7.97 0.09
CA GLY A 274 11.95 -8.85 1.05
C GLY A 274 12.98 -9.40 2.02
N ASP A 275 13.10 -8.81 3.19
CA ASP A 275 13.87 -9.36 4.29
C ASP A 275 13.25 -10.71 4.72
N THR A 276 13.85 -11.78 4.23
CA THR A 276 13.66 -13.12 4.75
C THR A 276 14.31 -13.20 6.12
N HIS A 277 13.50 -13.20 7.17
CA HIS A 277 13.94 -13.62 8.50
C HIS A 277 14.40 -15.07 8.45
N THR A 278 15.69 -15.29 8.22
CA THR A 278 16.36 -16.53 8.61
C THR A 278 16.56 -16.49 10.10
N SER A 279 15.83 -17.33 10.83
CA SER A 279 16.16 -17.74 12.19
C SER A 279 17.59 -18.24 12.23
N ARG A 280 18.52 -17.43 12.73
CA ARG A 280 19.85 -17.86 13.09
C ARG A 280 19.74 -18.64 14.40
N GLU A 281 19.89 -19.94 14.31
CA GLU A 281 20.21 -20.78 15.47
C GLU A 281 21.56 -20.35 16.07
N GLY A 282 21.52 -20.13 17.39
CA GLY A 282 22.60 -20.27 18.33
C GLY A 282 23.97 -19.67 18.00
N THR A 283 24.17 -18.39 18.34
CA THR A 283 25.53 -17.94 18.72
C THR A 283 25.80 -18.33 20.16
N PRO A 284 27.00 -18.85 20.50
CA PRO A 284 27.32 -19.24 21.86
C PRO A 284 27.33 -18.02 22.78
N THR A 285 26.52 -18.08 23.82
CA THR A 285 26.45 -17.07 24.88
C THR A 285 27.79 -16.99 25.61
N SER A 286 28.49 -15.88 25.45
CA SER A 286 29.63 -15.56 26.29
C SER A 286 29.12 -15.18 27.67
N SER A 287 29.39 -16.01 28.69
CA SER A 287 29.09 -15.70 30.09
C SER A 287 29.92 -14.50 30.54
N ILE A 288 29.25 -13.40 30.86
CA ILE A 288 29.85 -12.21 31.45
C ILE A 288 29.89 -12.44 32.97
N ARG A 289 31.09 -12.45 33.57
CA ARG A 289 31.27 -12.47 35.03
C ARG A 289 31.21 -11.06 35.59
N ASN A 290 30.55 -10.89 36.75
CA ASN A 290 30.60 -9.64 37.50
C ASN A 290 31.97 -9.47 38.17
N SER A 291 32.22 -8.31 38.79
CA SER A 291 33.47 -7.99 39.48
C SER A 291 33.78 -8.89 40.70
N GLU A 292 32.83 -9.72 41.12
CA GLU A 292 32.92 -10.67 42.23
C GLU A 292 33.02 -12.13 41.79
N GLY A 293 33.07 -12.41 40.46
CA GLY A 293 33.30 -13.74 39.91
C GLY A 293 32.08 -14.66 39.85
N GLU A 294 30.89 -14.18 40.25
CA GLU A 294 29.65 -14.95 40.17
C GLU A 294 29.07 -14.97 38.73
N LEU A 295 28.63 -16.15 38.32
CA LEU A 295 27.91 -16.35 37.06
C LEU A 295 26.54 -15.67 37.20
N ARG A 296 26.31 -14.56 36.51
CA ARG A 296 24.95 -14.06 36.33
C ARG A 296 24.19 -15.09 35.49
N GLU A 297 23.07 -15.58 36.01
CA GLU A 297 22.09 -16.26 35.19
C GLU A 297 21.71 -15.30 34.04
N ASN A 298 21.87 -15.75 32.80
CA ASN A 298 21.39 -15.01 31.64
C ASN A 298 19.86 -14.95 31.71
N ILE A 299 19.32 -13.94 32.37
CA ILE A 299 17.92 -13.65 32.33
C ILE A 299 17.64 -13.09 30.92
N GLU A 300 17.11 -13.95 30.05
CA GLU A 300 16.66 -13.48 28.75
C GLU A 300 15.56 -12.43 28.96
N PRO A 301 15.68 -11.25 28.34
CA PRO A 301 14.67 -10.21 28.51
C PRO A 301 13.33 -10.74 28.00
N LYS A 302 12.27 -10.50 28.76
CA LYS A 302 10.92 -10.78 28.30
C LYS A 302 10.64 -9.93 27.07
N ASN A 303 10.34 -10.58 25.97
CA ASN A 303 9.93 -9.88 24.76
C ASN A 303 8.46 -9.50 24.85
N ILE A 304 8.15 -8.24 24.61
CA ILE A 304 6.78 -7.75 24.42
C ILE A 304 6.52 -7.47 22.96
N LEU A 305 5.35 -7.87 22.48
CA LEU A 305 4.88 -7.52 21.14
C LEU A 305 4.27 -6.12 21.21
N VAL A 306 4.83 -5.21 20.42
CA VAL A 306 4.32 -3.83 20.29
C VAL A 306 3.86 -3.61 18.86
N SER A 307 2.70 -2.97 18.72
CA SER A 307 2.23 -2.49 17.42
C SER A 307 2.64 -1.02 17.26
N ARG A 308 3.26 -0.71 16.14
CA ARG A 308 3.69 0.65 15.81
C ARG A 308 3.14 1.05 14.44
N LEU A 309 2.57 2.23 14.37
CA LEU A 309 2.28 2.86 13.09
C LEU A 309 3.60 3.35 12.47
N PRO A 310 3.80 3.19 11.15
CA PRO A 310 4.94 3.78 10.46
C PRO A 310 4.92 5.30 10.63
N ALA A 311 6.10 5.91 10.67
CA ALA A 311 6.25 7.36 10.81
C ALA A 311 5.67 8.12 9.59
N GLU A 312 5.66 7.47 8.43
CA GLU A 312 5.13 8.01 7.19
C GLU A 312 4.03 7.09 6.68
N GLN A 313 2.91 7.67 6.29
CA GLN A 313 1.85 6.97 5.56
C GLN A 313 1.94 7.33 4.08
N ARG A 314 1.81 6.31 3.22
CA ARG A 314 1.60 6.57 1.79
C ARG A 314 0.23 7.24 1.64
N GLY A 315 0.17 8.31 0.87
CA GLY A 315 -1.08 8.93 0.45
C GLY A 315 -1.90 7.99 -0.45
N HIS A 316 -3.12 8.41 -0.77
CA HIS A 316 -3.92 7.72 -1.78
C HIS A 316 -3.25 7.82 -3.16
N THR A 317 -3.51 6.83 -4.01
CA THR A 317 -3.03 6.82 -5.39
C THR A 317 -4.08 7.35 -6.36
N SER A 318 -5.35 7.40 -5.93
CA SER A 318 -6.50 7.72 -6.77
C SER A 318 -7.76 7.94 -5.96
N TYR A 319 -8.73 8.56 -6.64
CA TYR A 319 -10.11 8.64 -6.19
C TYR A 319 -10.95 7.60 -6.91
N LEU A 320 -11.83 6.93 -6.16
CA LEU A 320 -12.84 6.01 -6.67
C LEU A 320 -14.19 6.72 -6.61
N LEU A 321 -14.80 6.98 -7.76
CA LEU A 321 -16.10 7.63 -7.85
C LEU A 321 -17.15 6.59 -8.26
N PHE A 322 -18.17 6.43 -7.44
CA PHE A 322 -19.28 5.52 -7.68
C PHE A 322 -20.56 6.26 -7.97
N ALA A 323 -21.41 5.69 -8.81
CA ALA A 323 -22.77 6.17 -9.03
C ALA A 323 -23.70 5.03 -9.40
N THR A 324 -24.99 5.29 -9.22
CA THR A 324 -26.06 4.33 -9.46
C THR A 324 -26.89 4.73 -10.68
N PHE A 325 -27.00 3.84 -11.65
CA PHE A 325 -27.94 3.93 -12.75
C PHE A 325 -29.29 3.37 -12.32
N THR A 326 -30.33 4.18 -12.43
CA THR A 326 -31.72 3.75 -12.20
C THR A 326 -32.45 3.70 -13.53
N PRO A 327 -33.02 2.55 -13.90
CA PRO A 327 -33.84 2.47 -15.10
C PRO A 327 -35.04 3.42 -15.01
N VAL A 328 -35.36 4.05 -16.12
CA VAL A 328 -36.60 4.84 -16.19
C VAL A 328 -37.77 3.86 -16.09
N THR A 329 -38.41 3.83 -14.93
CA THR A 329 -39.65 3.03 -14.79
C THR A 329 -40.70 3.68 -15.68
N ILE A 330 -40.99 3.05 -16.80
CA ILE A 330 -42.14 3.44 -17.59
C ILE A 330 -43.35 3.11 -16.70
N LYS A 331 -43.97 4.16 -16.13
CA LYS A 331 -45.25 4.02 -15.50
C LYS A 331 -46.23 3.69 -16.64
N ASN A 332 -46.62 2.40 -16.76
CA ASN A 332 -47.79 2.02 -17.52
C ASN A 332 -49.05 2.47 -16.82
#